data_b448d9f76fc2666418ffb1934c14ffe0
#
_entry.id   b448d9f76fc2666418ffb1934c14ffe0
#
_cell.length_a   1.000
_cell.length_b   1.000
_cell.length_c   1.000
_cell.angle_alpha   90.00
_cell.angle_beta   90.00
_cell.angle_gamma   90.00
#
_symmetry.space_group_name_H-M   'P 1'
#
loop_
_entity.id
_entity.type
_entity.pdbx_description
1 polymer ?
#
loop_
_entity_poly.entity_id
_entity_poly.type
_entity_poly.pdbx_seq_one_letter_code
_entity_poly.pdbx_strand_id
1 'polypeptide(L)'
;RTSLDYFYRMLSQASDREKINIARLGILRCSYYIGNHQSTIDIATQILADEPVADDVRKEALYNRAKAYVAMSQYEQAIGDLTPLAKEVRTAIGAESKYLLADCRYRLGHLDQAEAEVMSFAGMNTQQQYWLARALVLLSDINMRRGDDFQARQYLLTLQANYHGQDDIATMVSERIAALDEKEREQVVEPESED
;
A
#
# COMPACT_ATOMS: atom_id res chain seq x y z
N ARG A 1 3.79 21.94 -13.36
CA ARG A 1 4.46 21.83 -14.69
C ARG A 1 5.80 22.56 -14.69
N THR A 2 5.87 23.83 -14.29
CA THR A 2 7.11 24.64 -14.31
C THR A 2 8.28 24.02 -13.51
N SER A 3 8.03 23.42 -12.34
CA SER A 3 9.07 22.79 -11.52
C SER A 3 9.64 21.54 -12.19
N LEU A 4 8.79 20.71 -12.80
CA LEU A 4 9.22 19.50 -13.49
C LEU A 4 10.09 19.86 -14.72
N ASP A 5 9.66 20.86 -15.51
CA ASP A 5 10.43 21.36 -16.67
C ASP A 5 11.80 21.92 -16.25
N TYR A 6 11.86 22.58 -15.09
CA TYR A 6 13.12 23.07 -14.53
C TYR A 6 14.09 21.92 -14.25
N PHE A 7 13.63 20.85 -13.59
CA PHE A 7 14.50 19.73 -13.27
C PHE A 7 14.92 18.92 -14.50
N TYR A 8 14.08 18.79 -15.53
CA TYR A 8 14.49 18.19 -16.80
C TYR A 8 15.57 19.02 -17.52
N ARG A 9 15.45 20.34 -17.53
CA ARG A 9 16.51 21.23 -18.07
C ARG A 9 17.79 21.11 -17.26
N MET A 10 17.69 21.09 -15.93
CA MET A 10 18.83 20.90 -15.04
C MET A 10 19.52 19.56 -15.35
N LEU A 11 18.77 18.47 -15.50
CA LEU A 11 19.32 17.17 -15.84
C LEU A 11 20.04 17.18 -17.21
N SER A 12 19.46 17.82 -18.22
CA SER A 12 20.05 17.89 -19.55
C SER A 12 21.36 18.72 -19.62
N GLN A 13 21.57 19.61 -18.65
CA GLN A 13 22.77 20.49 -18.57
C GLN A 13 23.77 20.03 -17.50
N ALA A 14 23.41 19.04 -16.68
CA ALA A 14 24.22 18.58 -15.57
C ALA A 14 25.44 17.81 -16.09
N SER A 15 26.63 18.26 -15.64
CA SER A 15 27.91 17.64 -15.96
C SER A 15 28.56 16.91 -14.80
N ASP A 16 28.01 17.10 -13.59
CA ASP A 16 28.49 16.46 -12.35
C ASP A 16 27.38 15.61 -11.70
N ARG A 17 27.84 14.62 -10.94
CA ARG A 17 26.96 13.64 -10.29
C ARG A 17 26.00 14.26 -9.28
N GLU A 18 26.42 15.29 -8.58
CA GLU A 18 25.60 15.95 -7.56
C GLU A 18 24.39 16.63 -8.21
N LYS A 19 24.60 17.40 -9.28
CA LYS A 19 23.51 18.04 -10.03
C LYS A 19 22.58 17.02 -10.69
N ILE A 20 23.14 15.92 -11.23
CA ILE A 20 22.32 14.82 -11.77
C ILE A 20 21.41 14.25 -10.70
N ASN A 21 21.91 13.98 -9.51
CA ASN A 21 21.13 13.43 -8.39
C ASN A 21 20.06 14.40 -7.91
N ILE A 22 20.39 15.69 -7.76
CA ILE A 22 19.43 16.73 -7.40
C ILE A 22 18.30 16.81 -8.45
N ALA A 23 18.65 16.82 -9.72
CA ALA A 23 17.69 16.89 -10.82
C ALA A 23 16.76 15.67 -10.84
N ARG A 24 17.33 14.46 -10.71
CA ARG A 24 16.54 13.21 -10.68
C ARG A 24 15.60 13.14 -9.48
N LEU A 25 16.04 13.52 -8.29
CA LEU A 25 15.16 13.61 -7.13
C LEU A 25 14.05 14.63 -7.31
N GLY A 26 14.36 15.78 -7.90
CA GLY A 26 13.35 16.78 -8.24
C GLY A 26 12.32 16.24 -9.23
N ILE A 27 12.76 15.54 -10.29
CA ILE A 27 11.86 14.89 -11.25
C ILE A 27 11.01 13.82 -10.56
N LEU A 28 11.61 12.96 -9.72
CA LEU A 28 10.92 11.91 -8.99
C LEU A 28 9.76 12.48 -8.17
N ARG A 29 10.03 13.46 -7.32
CA ARG A 29 9.05 14.11 -6.45
C ARG A 29 7.95 14.80 -7.24
N CYS A 30 8.30 15.55 -8.27
CA CYS A 30 7.34 16.23 -9.13
C CYS A 30 6.45 15.25 -9.89
N SER A 31 7.04 14.23 -10.51
CA SER A 31 6.30 13.21 -11.26
C SER A 31 5.33 12.44 -10.36
N TYR A 32 5.79 12.03 -9.18
CA TYR A 32 4.95 11.38 -8.19
C TYR A 32 3.78 12.27 -7.75
N TYR A 33 4.07 13.54 -7.42
CA TYR A 33 3.07 14.50 -6.96
C TYR A 33 1.95 14.78 -7.99
N ILE A 34 2.29 14.83 -9.28
CA ILE A 34 1.32 15.06 -10.37
C ILE A 34 0.67 13.78 -10.89
N GLY A 35 0.99 12.61 -10.31
CA GLY A 35 0.45 11.31 -10.70
C GLY A 35 0.99 10.78 -12.04
N ASN A 36 2.15 11.27 -12.50
CA ASN A 36 2.81 10.71 -13.68
C ASN A 36 3.56 9.43 -13.29
N HIS A 37 2.82 8.33 -13.18
CA HIS A 37 3.35 7.06 -12.67
C HIS A 37 4.49 6.50 -13.53
N GLN A 38 4.38 6.58 -14.86
CA GLN A 38 5.44 6.07 -15.73
C GLN A 38 6.76 6.86 -15.55
N SER A 39 6.68 8.18 -15.53
CA SER A 39 7.88 9.03 -15.28
C SER A 39 8.46 8.78 -13.88
N THR A 40 7.60 8.52 -12.88
CA THR A 40 8.05 8.16 -11.53
C THR A 40 8.84 6.85 -11.54
N ILE A 41 8.36 5.83 -12.24
CA ILE A 41 9.02 4.53 -12.36
C ILE A 41 10.36 4.68 -13.07
N ASP A 42 10.39 5.39 -14.21
CA ASP A 42 11.58 5.54 -15.04
C ASP A 42 12.70 6.25 -14.28
N ILE A 43 12.40 7.37 -13.63
CA ILE A 43 13.41 8.13 -12.89
C ILE A 43 13.86 7.45 -11.60
N ALA A 44 12.95 6.77 -10.88
CA ALA A 44 13.31 5.97 -9.71
C ALA A 44 14.25 4.83 -10.10
N THR A 45 13.99 4.17 -11.23
CA THR A 45 14.86 3.11 -11.76
C THR A 45 16.24 3.62 -12.09
N GLN A 46 16.35 4.83 -12.68
CA GLN A 46 17.66 5.46 -12.93
C GLN A 46 18.41 5.78 -11.64
N ILE A 47 17.70 6.32 -10.62
CA ILE A 47 18.31 6.59 -9.30
C ILE A 47 18.84 5.31 -8.68
N LEU A 48 18.05 4.23 -8.69
CA LEU A 48 18.41 2.95 -8.07
C LEU A 48 19.53 2.20 -8.79
N ALA A 49 19.74 2.48 -10.09
CA ALA A 49 20.84 1.90 -10.88
C ALA A 49 22.18 2.61 -10.64
N ASP A 50 22.20 3.79 -10.05
CA ASP A 50 23.37 4.66 -9.91
C ASP A 50 24.07 4.43 -8.56
N GLU A 51 24.80 3.33 -8.43
CA GLU A 51 25.57 3.00 -7.22
C GLU A 51 26.82 3.91 -7.03
N PRO A 52 27.17 4.31 -5.79
CA PRO A 52 26.43 4.10 -4.55
C PRO A 52 25.29 5.12 -4.38
N VAL A 53 24.12 4.65 -3.89
CA VAL A 53 22.97 5.50 -3.57
C VAL A 53 22.86 5.64 -2.06
N ALA A 54 22.67 6.87 -1.56
CA ALA A 54 22.40 7.12 -0.14
C ALA A 54 21.12 6.41 0.31
N ASP A 55 21.10 5.91 1.53
CA ASP A 55 20.03 5.01 2.02
C ASP A 55 18.65 5.68 2.06
N ASP A 56 18.58 6.96 2.42
CA ASP A 56 17.36 7.77 2.40
C ASP A 56 16.83 7.97 0.97
N VAL A 57 17.72 8.25 0.02
CA VAL A 57 17.38 8.39 -1.40
C VAL A 57 16.90 7.07 -1.99
N ARG A 58 17.56 5.96 -1.64
CA ARG A 58 17.15 4.61 -2.03
C ARG A 58 15.74 4.29 -1.51
N LYS A 59 15.47 4.55 -0.24
CA LYS A 59 14.15 4.34 0.38
C LYS A 59 13.07 5.19 -0.30
N GLU A 60 13.35 6.47 -0.57
CA GLU A 60 12.43 7.36 -1.27
C GLU A 60 12.14 6.87 -2.70
N ALA A 61 13.17 6.46 -3.43
CA ALA A 61 13.01 5.97 -4.82
C ALA A 61 12.20 4.68 -4.86
N LEU A 62 12.52 3.70 -4.00
CA LEU A 62 11.75 2.45 -3.88
C LEU A 62 10.28 2.71 -3.51
N TYR A 63 10.04 3.57 -2.53
CA TYR A 63 8.69 3.87 -2.07
C TYR A 63 7.83 4.53 -3.16
N ASN A 64 8.35 5.57 -3.83
CA ASN A 64 7.60 6.25 -4.88
C ASN A 64 7.38 5.33 -6.09
N ARG A 65 8.37 4.49 -6.45
CA ARG A 65 8.23 3.51 -7.54
C ARG A 65 7.21 2.44 -7.20
N ALA A 66 7.24 1.89 -6.00
CA ALA A 66 6.25 0.93 -5.55
C ALA A 66 4.83 1.47 -5.61
N LYS A 67 4.61 2.70 -5.14
CA LYS A 67 3.28 3.33 -5.20
C LYS A 67 2.84 3.60 -6.63
N ALA A 68 3.75 3.95 -7.52
CA ALA A 68 3.47 4.09 -8.95
C ALA A 68 3.10 2.72 -9.59
N TYR A 69 3.81 1.64 -9.24
CA TYR A 69 3.46 0.29 -9.66
C TYR A 69 2.07 -0.14 -9.16
N VAL A 70 1.75 0.13 -7.88
CA VAL A 70 0.40 -0.15 -7.33
C VAL A 70 -0.68 0.60 -8.10
N ALA A 71 -0.47 1.90 -8.38
CA ALA A 71 -1.42 2.72 -9.14
C ALA A 71 -1.64 2.20 -10.57
N MET A 72 -0.63 1.56 -11.15
CA MET A 72 -0.70 0.92 -12.48
C MET A 72 -1.09 -0.56 -12.42
N SER A 73 -1.49 -1.08 -11.26
CA SER A 73 -1.84 -2.50 -11.03
C SER A 73 -0.71 -3.49 -11.35
N GLN A 74 0.54 -3.04 -11.27
CA GLN A 74 1.75 -3.84 -11.46
C GLN A 74 2.23 -4.37 -10.10
N TYR A 75 1.44 -5.27 -9.52
CA TYR A 75 1.56 -5.69 -8.13
C TYR A 75 2.83 -6.51 -7.85
N GLU A 76 3.28 -7.36 -8.78
CA GLU A 76 4.52 -8.13 -8.63
C GLU A 76 5.73 -7.23 -8.52
N GLN A 77 5.80 -6.17 -9.36
CA GLN A 77 6.89 -5.20 -9.33
C GLN A 77 6.85 -4.39 -8.01
N ALA A 78 5.65 -3.99 -7.57
CA ALA A 78 5.47 -3.29 -6.31
C ALA A 78 5.95 -4.12 -5.11
N ILE A 79 5.67 -5.42 -5.08
CA ILE A 79 6.11 -6.35 -4.02
C ILE A 79 7.64 -6.33 -3.88
N GLY A 80 8.38 -6.31 -5.00
CA GLY A 80 9.84 -6.25 -4.99
C GLY A 80 10.37 -5.03 -4.25
N ASP A 81 9.80 -3.86 -4.52
CA ASP A 81 10.20 -2.59 -3.91
C ASP A 81 9.69 -2.42 -2.47
N LEU A 82 8.50 -2.93 -2.15
CA LEU A 82 7.89 -2.84 -0.82
C LEU A 82 8.58 -3.75 0.20
N THR A 83 9.07 -4.92 -0.22
CA THR A 83 9.63 -5.93 0.69
C THR A 83 10.77 -5.40 1.58
N PRO A 84 11.79 -4.69 1.07
CA PRO A 84 12.82 -4.12 1.92
C PRO A 84 12.30 -3.03 2.85
N LEU A 85 11.33 -2.20 2.41
CA LEU A 85 10.76 -1.09 3.18
C LEU A 85 9.87 -1.59 4.32
N ALA A 86 9.12 -2.65 4.12
CA ALA A 86 8.17 -3.23 5.06
C ALA A 86 8.80 -3.80 6.35
N LYS A 87 10.14 -3.81 6.45
CA LYS A 87 10.87 -4.27 7.64
C LYS A 87 10.87 -3.25 8.77
N GLU A 88 10.72 -1.96 8.47
CA GLU A 88 10.83 -0.86 9.43
C GLU A 88 9.46 -0.24 9.78
N VAL A 89 8.52 -1.05 10.26
CA VAL A 89 7.13 -0.63 10.55
C VAL A 89 6.98 0.47 11.61
N ARG A 90 8.06 0.88 12.27
CA ARG A 90 8.06 2.04 13.17
C ARG A 90 7.99 3.36 12.40
N THR A 91 8.45 3.40 11.16
CA THR A 91 8.34 4.56 10.27
C THR A 91 7.01 4.53 9.52
N ALA A 92 6.51 5.70 9.13
CA ALA A 92 5.28 5.80 8.32
C ALA A 92 5.43 5.07 6.98
N ILE A 93 6.55 5.27 6.28
CA ILE A 93 6.85 4.60 5.00
C ILE A 93 6.89 3.08 5.18
N GLY A 94 7.54 2.57 6.22
CA GLY A 94 7.64 1.14 6.45
C GLY A 94 6.31 0.49 6.81
N ALA A 95 5.49 1.15 7.63
CA ALA A 95 4.17 0.67 8.00
C ALA A 95 3.20 0.69 6.80
N GLU A 96 3.18 1.77 6.01
CA GLU A 96 2.42 1.83 4.76
C GLU A 96 2.89 0.74 3.79
N SER A 97 4.22 0.57 3.65
CA SER A 97 4.79 -0.48 2.77
C SER A 97 4.39 -1.89 3.21
N LYS A 98 4.30 -2.13 4.52
CA LYS A 98 3.85 -3.43 5.06
C LYS A 98 2.38 -3.70 4.73
N TYR A 99 1.52 -2.69 4.87
CA TYR A 99 0.12 -2.77 4.45
C TYR A 99 0.01 -2.99 2.93
N LEU A 100 0.70 -2.18 2.11
CA LEU A 100 0.66 -2.29 0.65
C LEU A 100 1.19 -3.63 0.15
N LEU A 101 2.19 -4.22 0.82
CA LEU A 101 2.70 -5.55 0.51
C LEU A 101 1.61 -6.61 0.67
N ALA A 102 0.84 -6.56 1.76
CA ALA A 102 -0.31 -7.43 1.98
C ALA A 102 -1.42 -7.18 0.94
N ASP A 103 -1.74 -5.92 0.64
CA ASP A 103 -2.77 -5.55 -0.35
C ASP A 103 -2.38 -6.04 -1.77
N CYS A 104 -1.12 -5.89 -2.19
CA CYS A 104 -0.65 -6.41 -3.47
C CYS A 104 -0.84 -7.93 -3.57
N ARG A 105 -0.48 -8.68 -2.52
CA ARG A 105 -0.67 -10.14 -2.46
C ARG A 105 -2.15 -10.53 -2.53
N TYR A 106 -3.01 -9.78 -1.83
CA TYR A 106 -4.46 -9.96 -1.88
C TYR A 106 -5.01 -9.74 -3.29
N ARG A 107 -4.58 -8.67 -3.97
CA ARG A 107 -5.02 -8.35 -5.35
C ARG A 107 -4.57 -9.39 -6.36
N LEU A 108 -3.42 -10.02 -6.14
CA LEU A 108 -2.93 -11.16 -6.94
C LEU A 108 -3.66 -12.48 -6.62
N GLY A 109 -4.54 -12.50 -5.62
CA GLY A 109 -5.23 -13.72 -5.18
C GLY A 109 -4.39 -14.63 -4.28
N HIS A 110 -3.22 -14.20 -3.84
CA HIS A 110 -2.33 -14.93 -2.93
C HIS A 110 -2.79 -14.74 -1.47
N LEU A 111 -3.99 -15.24 -1.14
CA LEU A 111 -4.68 -14.94 0.11
C LEU A 111 -3.90 -15.38 1.35
N ASP A 112 -3.26 -16.56 1.32
CA ASP A 112 -2.47 -17.07 2.47
C ASP A 112 -1.25 -16.21 2.74
N GLN A 113 -0.60 -15.71 1.67
CA GLN A 113 0.54 -14.82 1.81
C GLN A 113 0.11 -13.43 2.28
N ALA A 114 -1.04 -12.93 1.81
CA ALA A 114 -1.60 -11.66 2.26
C ALA A 114 -1.93 -11.70 3.76
N GLU A 115 -2.59 -12.75 4.21
CA GLU A 115 -2.89 -12.99 5.63
C GLU A 115 -1.61 -13.06 6.46
N ALA A 116 -0.61 -13.83 6.03
CA ALA A 116 0.67 -13.94 6.73
C ALA A 116 1.36 -12.58 6.90
N GLU A 117 1.29 -11.69 5.90
CA GLU A 117 1.82 -10.32 6.01
C GLU A 117 1.06 -9.49 7.04
N VAL A 118 -0.27 -9.57 7.07
CA VAL A 118 -1.09 -8.86 8.06
C VAL A 118 -0.81 -9.38 9.47
N MET A 119 -0.78 -10.70 9.67
CA MET A 119 -0.51 -11.31 10.96
C MET A 119 0.90 -10.99 11.45
N SER A 120 1.88 -11.00 10.55
CA SER A 120 3.24 -10.54 10.83
C SER A 120 3.24 -9.07 11.29
N PHE A 121 2.49 -8.18 10.60
CA PHE A 121 2.39 -6.78 10.96
C PHE A 121 1.75 -6.58 12.34
N ALA A 122 0.69 -7.31 12.65
CA ALA A 122 0.03 -7.27 13.96
C ALA A 122 0.95 -7.71 15.11
N GLY A 123 1.90 -8.62 14.85
CA GLY A 123 2.92 -9.06 15.80
C GLY A 123 4.11 -8.09 15.95
N MET A 124 4.24 -7.08 15.08
CA MET A 124 5.33 -6.11 15.13
C MET A 124 4.94 -4.91 16.00
N ASN A 125 5.90 -4.41 16.79
CA ASN A 125 5.68 -3.21 17.60
C ASN A 125 5.73 -1.95 16.70
N THR A 126 4.56 -1.38 16.40
CA THR A 126 4.41 -0.15 15.63
C THR A 126 3.57 0.89 16.35
N GLN A 127 3.90 2.18 16.17
CA GLN A 127 3.07 3.31 16.58
C GLN A 127 2.17 3.80 15.42
N GLN A 128 2.30 3.21 14.24
CA GLN A 128 1.56 3.57 13.02
C GLN A 128 0.19 2.87 13.00
N GLN A 129 -0.67 3.24 13.96
CA GLN A 129 -1.95 2.56 14.22
C GLN A 129 -2.89 2.59 13.00
N TYR A 130 -2.87 3.65 12.22
CA TYR A 130 -3.67 3.76 11.01
C TYR A 130 -3.36 2.65 9.99
N TRP A 131 -2.08 2.42 9.70
CA TRP A 131 -1.69 1.39 8.73
C TRP A 131 -1.95 -0.02 9.25
N LEU A 132 -1.79 -0.23 10.55
CA LEU A 132 -2.15 -1.50 11.19
C LEU A 132 -3.67 -1.73 11.11
N ALA A 133 -4.48 -0.71 11.39
CA ALA A 133 -5.94 -0.81 11.27
C ALA A 133 -6.37 -1.11 9.82
N ARG A 134 -5.77 -0.46 8.82
CA ARG A 134 -6.01 -0.78 7.40
C ARG A 134 -5.66 -2.22 7.06
N ALA A 135 -4.56 -2.74 7.61
CA ALA A 135 -4.18 -4.14 7.42
C ALA A 135 -5.18 -5.11 8.05
N LEU A 136 -5.75 -4.78 9.22
CA LEU A 136 -6.81 -5.58 9.84
C LEU A 136 -8.15 -5.50 9.09
N VAL A 137 -8.47 -4.35 8.47
CA VAL A 137 -9.60 -4.26 7.53
C VAL A 137 -9.35 -5.17 6.32
N LEU A 138 -8.14 -5.18 5.76
CA LEU A 138 -7.78 -6.10 4.68
C LEU A 138 -7.89 -7.57 5.11
N LEU A 139 -7.58 -7.89 6.37
CA LEU A 139 -7.77 -9.24 6.91
C LEU A 139 -9.24 -9.67 6.90
N SER A 140 -10.16 -8.75 7.18
CA SER A 140 -11.59 -9.02 7.03
C SER A 140 -11.97 -9.28 5.56
N ASP A 141 -11.42 -8.50 4.61
CA ASP A 141 -11.64 -8.72 3.17
C ASP A 141 -11.11 -10.08 2.70
N ILE A 142 -9.96 -10.53 3.23
CA ILE A 142 -9.39 -11.86 2.96
C ILE A 142 -10.36 -12.95 3.43
N ASN A 143 -10.90 -12.83 4.64
CA ASN A 143 -11.83 -13.83 5.20
C ASN A 143 -13.16 -13.83 4.45
N MET A 144 -13.73 -12.67 4.12
CA MET A 144 -14.91 -12.58 3.26
C MET A 144 -14.71 -13.27 1.91
N ARG A 145 -13.54 -13.09 1.30
CA ARG A 145 -13.21 -13.74 0.00
C ARG A 145 -13.07 -15.26 0.12
N ARG A 146 -12.75 -15.78 1.31
CA ARG A 146 -12.73 -17.22 1.62
C ARG A 146 -14.10 -17.76 2.00
N GLY A 147 -15.12 -16.90 2.19
CA GLY A 147 -16.45 -17.28 2.67
C GLY A 147 -16.55 -17.39 4.21
N ASP A 148 -15.52 -16.99 4.94
CA ASP A 148 -15.55 -16.94 6.40
C ASP A 148 -16.06 -15.57 6.90
N ASP A 149 -17.36 -15.35 6.67
CA ASP A 149 -18.02 -14.10 7.02
C ASP A 149 -18.07 -13.89 8.55
N PHE A 150 -18.12 -14.98 9.31
CA PHE A 150 -18.07 -14.90 10.76
C PHE A 150 -16.75 -14.32 11.26
N GLN A 151 -15.64 -14.87 10.82
CA GLN A 151 -14.31 -14.39 11.22
C GLN A 151 -14.06 -12.96 10.73
N ALA A 152 -14.49 -12.63 9.50
CA ALA A 152 -14.43 -11.28 8.98
C ALA A 152 -15.14 -10.28 9.88
N ARG A 153 -16.37 -10.60 10.32
CA ARG A 153 -17.17 -9.78 11.24
C ARG A 153 -16.45 -9.57 12.58
N GLN A 154 -15.83 -10.61 13.13
CA GLN A 154 -15.11 -10.50 14.42
C GLN A 154 -13.95 -9.49 14.34
N TYR A 155 -13.17 -9.48 13.25
CA TYR A 155 -12.11 -8.49 13.05
C TYR A 155 -12.67 -7.07 12.95
N LEU A 156 -13.76 -6.87 12.21
CA LEU A 156 -14.40 -5.56 12.05
C LEU A 156 -14.96 -5.02 13.37
N LEU A 157 -15.65 -5.85 14.15
CA LEU A 157 -16.19 -5.48 15.46
C LEU A 157 -15.07 -5.16 16.46
N THR A 158 -13.98 -5.90 16.41
CA THR A 158 -12.79 -5.63 17.24
C THR A 158 -12.17 -4.27 16.88
N LEU A 159 -12.06 -3.94 15.60
CA LEU A 159 -11.61 -2.61 15.16
C LEU A 159 -12.57 -1.52 15.60
N GLN A 160 -13.87 -1.71 15.43
CA GLN A 160 -14.90 -0.74 15.83
C GLN A 160 -14.84 -0.43 17.32
N ALA A 161 -14.56 -1.44 18.15
CA ALA A 161 -14.47 -1.28 19.61
C ALA A 161 -13.17 -0.63 20.09
N ASN A 162 -12.05 -0.82 19.39
CA ASN A 162 -10.72 -0.48 19.91
C ASN A 162 -9.98 0.59 19.11
N TYR A 163 -10.38 0.90 17.88
CA TYR A 163 -9.75 1.93 17.07
C TYR A 163 -10.53 3.26 17.17
N HIS A 164 -9.84 4.31 17.55
CA HIS A 164 -10.45 5.64 17.79
C HIS A 164 -9.80 6.75 16.96
N GLY A 165 -9.18 6.42 15.83
CA GLY A 165 -8.63 7.39 14.88
C GLY A 165 -9.74 8.26 14.25
N GLN A 166 -9.41 9.51 13.94
CA GLN A 166 -10.30 10.40 13.20
C GLN A 166 -9.93 10.41 11.71
N ASP A 167 -10.09 9.25 11.08
CA ASP A 167 -9.73 8.96 9.70
C ASP A 167 -10.81 8.10 9.03
N ASP A 168 -10.49 7.46 7.91
CA ASP A 168 -11.44 6.68 7.11
C ASP A 168 -11.72 5.25 7.64
N ILE A 169 -11.02 4.79 8.67
CA ILE A 169 -11.16 3.40 9.19
C ILE A 169 -12.57 3.12 9.66
N ALA A 170 -13.19 4.05 10.41
CA ALA A 170 -14.56 3.85 10.90
C ALA A 170 -15.56 3.68 9.75
N THR A 171 -15.41 4.43 8.67
CA THR A 171 -16.20 4.31 7.45
C THR A 171 -15.96 2.96 6.77
N MET A 172 -14.69 2.59 6.58
CA MET A 172 -14.30 1.31 5.97
C MET A 172 -14.89 0.11 6.74
N VAL A 173 -14.89 0.16 8.06
CA VAL A 173 -15.44 -0.90 8.92
C VAL A 173 -16.96 -0.95 8.79
N SER A 174 -17.66 0.19 8.88
CA SER A 174 -19.12 0.24 8.79
C SER A 174 -19.67 -0.23 7.45
N GLU A 175 -18.99 0.13 6.35
CA GLU A 175 -19.37 -0.33 5.00
C GLU A 175 -19.29 -1.86 4.87
N ARG A 176 -18.25 -2.48 5.43
CA ARG A 176 -18.07 -3.94 5.39
C ARG A 176 -19.05 -4.68 6.29
N ILE A 177 -19.33 -4.15 7.47
CA ILE A 177 -20.36 -4.71 8.34
C ILE A 177 -21.72 -4.66 7.64
N ALA A 178 -22.07 -3.52 7.03
CA ALA A 178 -23.31 -3.37 6.28
C ALA A 178 -23.41 -4.37 5.10
N ALA A 179 -22.32 -4.61 4.39
CA ALA A 179 -22.27 -5.60 3.31
C ALA A 179 -22.47 -7.04 3.82
N LEU A 180 -21.88 -7.37 4.99
CA LEU A 180 -22.11 -8.68 5.63
C LEU A 180 -23.55 -8.84 6.10
N ASP A 181 -24.16 -7.78 6.65
CA ASP A 181 -25.57 -7.80 7.08
C ASP A 181 -26.53 -7.96 5.89
N GLU A 182 -26.23 -7.37 4.74
CA GLU A 182 -27.02 -7.52 3.52
C GLU A 182 -26.93 -8.95 2.99
N LYS A 183 -25.71 -9.49 2.90
CA LYS A 183 -25.48 -10.88 2.48
C LYS A 183 -26.22 -11.88 3.35
N GLU A 184 -26.21 -11.68 4.67
CA GLU A 184 -26.91 -12.53 5.63
C GLU A 184 -28.44 -12.46 5.43
N ARG A 185 -29.00 -11.25 5.18
CA ARG A 185 -30.43 -11.08 4.87
C ARG A 185 -30.83 -11.78 3.57
N GLU A 186 -30.02 -11.69 2.52
CA GLU A 186 -30.30 -12.36 1.24
C GLU A 186 -30.35 -13.88 1.40
N GLN A 187 -29.43 -14.47 2.20
CA GLN A 187 -29.40 -15.91 2.47
C GLN A 187 -30.62 -16.41 3.29
N VAL A 188 -31.20 -15.55 4.12
CA VAL A 188 -32.39 -15.89 4.92
C VAL A 188 -33.69 -15.78 4.06
N VAL A 189 -33.69 -14.95 3.01
CA VAL A 189 -34.89 -14.71 2.17
C VAL A 189 -35.03 -15.73 1.04
N GLU A 190 -34.00 -16.51 0.69
CA GLU A 190 -34.11 -17.68 -0.20
C GLU A 190 -34.46 -18.92 0.64
N PRO A 191 -35.75 -19.22 0.92
CA PRO A 191 -36.11 -20.51 1.48
C PRO A 191 -35.95 -21.54 0.37
N GLU A 192 -35.30 -22.65 0.70
CA GLU A 192 -35.14 -23.84 -0.12
C GLU A 192 -36.42 -24.11 -0.92
N SER A 193 -36.40 -23.88 -2.22
CA SER A 193 -37.36 -24.50 -3.11
C SER A 193 -36.92 -25.95 -3.30
N GLU A 194 -37.18 -26.77 -2.29
CA GLU A 194 -37.22 -28.21 -2.45
C GLU A 194 -38.48 -28.56 -3.26
N ASP A 195 -38.28 -29.08 -4.46
CA ASP A 195 -39.15 -30.03 -5.14
C ASP A 195 -38.29 -31.14 -5.78
#